data_8cf5520253d0ed8345eaba0e8e5f7ec5
#
_entry.id   8cf5520253d0ed8345eaba0e8e5f7ec5
#
_cell.length_a   1.000
_cell.length_b   1.000
_cell.length_c   1.000
_cell.angle_alpha   90.00
_cell.angle_beta   90.00
_cell.angle_gamma   90.00
#
_symmetry.space_group_name_H-M   'P 1'
#
loop_
_entity.id
_entity.type
_entity.pdbx_description
1 polymer ?
#
loop_
_entity_poly.entity_id
_entity_poly.type
_entity_poly.pdbx_seq_one_letter_code
_entity_poly.pdbx_strand_id
1 'polypeptide(L)'
;ARPPVCKLMDYGKFKYEAAQKARESRRNQTNTVIKEMKLRPKIDSHDYETKKGHVVRFLKAGDKVKITIMFRGREQSRPELGFNLLKKLADDVVEDGFIESAPKQDGRNMLMVLSPTRKKTEARVEVEAAKAARAAERAENAEAERRQQEELRAAHEAKPETKKKRGPADNMDPDIDL
;
A
#
# COMPACT_ATOMS: atom_id res chain seq x y z
N ALA A 1 -35.47 10.71 27.24
CA ALA A 1 -35.64 10.45 28.67
C ALA A 1 -37.00 10.87 29.14
N ARG A 2 -37.66 10.09 29.97
CA ARG A 2 -38.88 10.47 30.68
C ARG A 2 -38.59 10.41 32.17
N PRO A 3 -38.61 11.49 32.94
CA PRO A 3 -38.95 12.87 32.59
C PRO A 3 -37.88 13.57 31.73
N PRO A 4 -38.23 14.72 31.09
CA PRO A 4 -37.28 15.49 30.30
C PRO A 4 -36.18 16.09 31.19
N VAL A 5 -34.94 15.96 30.78
CA VAL A 5 -33.75 16.42 31.50
C VAL A 5 -33.20 17.66 30.80
N CYS A 6 -33.09 18.77 31.52
CA CYS A 6 -32.47 20.00 31.05
C CYS A 6 -31.03 20.12 31.57
N LYS A 7 -30.10 20.48 30.72
CA LYS A 7 -28.69 20.72 31.08
C LYS A 7 -28.38 22.19 30.80
N LEU A 8 -27.94 22.92 31.83
CA LEU A 8 -27.45 24.30 31.66
C LEU A 8 -26.03 24.24 31.08
N MET A 9 -25.81 24.87 29.95
CA MET A 9 -24.49 24.90 29.30
C MET A 9 -24.34 26.12 28.40
N ASP A 10 -23.12 26.49 28.05
CA ASP A 10 -22.84 27.44 26.99
C ASP A 10 -23.19 26.83 25.63
N TYR A 11 -24.20 27.39 24.96
CA TYR A 11 -24.67 26.89 23.67
C TYR A 11 -23.62 27.06 22.57
N GLY A 12 -22.82 28.13 22.59
CA GLY A 12 -21.76 28.34 21.60
C GLY A 12 -20.70 27.25 21.66
N LYS A 13 -20.23 26.93 22.86
CA LYS A 13 -19.27 25.85 23.10
C LYS A 13 -19.82 24.47 22.73
N PHE A 14 -21.07 24.20 23.15
CA PHE A 14 -21.71 22.92 22.79
C PHE A 14 -21.84 22.73 21.27
N LYS A 15 -22.26 23.77 20.54
CA LYS A 15 -22.40 23.73 19.08
C LYS A 15 -21.04 23.47 18.40
N TYR A 16 -19.99 24.11 18.88
CA TYR A 16 -18.63 23.89 18.37
C TYR A 16 -18.13 22.48 18.61
N GLU A 17 -18.25 21.98 19.84
CA GLU A 17 -17.86 20.61 20.20
C GLU A 17 -18.67 19.56 19.43
N ALA A 18 -19.98 19.77 19.27
CA ALA A 18 -20.83 18.89 18.47
C ALA A 18 -20.42 18.88 17.00
N ALA A 19 -20.06 20.03 16.42
CA ALA A 19 -19.57 20.13 15.05
C ALA A 19 -18.20 19.45 14.89
N GLN A 20 -17.28 19.60 15.85
CA GLN A 20 -16.00 18.88 15.86
C GLN A 20 -16.22 17.38 15.94
N LYS A 21 -17.01 16.90 16.88
CA LYS A 21 -17.32 15.48 17.03
C LYS A 21 -17.96 14.88 15.77
N ALA A 22 -18.83 15.64 15.11
CA ALA A 22 -19.42 15.22 13.84
C ALA A 22 -18.38 15.14 12.71
N ARG A 23 -17.41 16.06 12.65
CA ARG A 23 -16.28 16.00 11.68
C ARG A 23 -15.38 14.80 11.94
N GLU A 24 -15.02 14.56 13.18
CA GLU A 24 -14.22 13.40 13.59
C GLU A 24 -14.94 12.08 13.29
N SER A 25 -16.23 12.00 13.60
CA SER A 25 -17.05 10.83 13.28
C SER A 25 -17.07 10.55 11.78
N ARG A 26 -17.26 11.57 10.93
CA ARG A 26 -17.19 11.42 9.47
C ARG A 26 -15.81 11.00 8.98
N ARG A 27 -14.75 11.55 9.55
CA ARG A 27 -13.37 11.19 9.22
C ARG A 27 -13.05 9.75 9.60
N ASN A 28 -13.55 9.29 10.74
CA ASN A 28 -13.31 7.96 11.27
C ASN A 28 -14.29 6.91 10.71
N GLN A 29 -15.32 7.34 9.97
CA GLN A 29 -16.25 6.43 9.34
C GLN A 29 -15.54 5.61 8.25
N THR A 30 -15.41 4.33 8.52
CA THR A 30 -14.75 3.39 7.61
C THR A 30 -15.82 2.71 6.75
N ASN A 31 -16.02 3.21 5.54
CA ASN A 31 -16.94 2.58 4.59
C ASN A 31 -16.23 1.44 3.86
N THR A 32 -16.84 0.27 3.85
CA THR A 32 -16.40 -0.84 3.01
C THR A 32 -16.74 -0.52 1.56
N VAL A 33 -15.72 -0.41 0.72
CA VAL A 33 -15.86 -0.12 -0.71
C VAL A 33 -15.81 -1.43 -1.48
N ILE A 34 -16.71 -1.59 -2.47
CA ILE A 34 -16.68 -2.73 -3.36
C ILE A 34 -15.74 -2.38 -4.52
N LYS A 35 -14.63 -3.11 -4.64
CA LYS A 35 -13.68 -2.99 -5.74
C LYS A 35 -14.07 -3.93 -6.86
N GLU A 36 -14.09 -3.45 -8.09
CA GLU A 36 -14.39 -4.28 -9.25
C GLU A 36 -13.11 -4.71 -9.96
N MET A 37 -13.00 -6.03 -10.24
CA MET A 37 -11.94 -6.62 -11.04
C MET A 37 -12.51 -7.36 -12.23
N LYS A 38 -12.07 -6.98 -13.44
CA LYS A 38 -12.54 -7.59 -14.68
C LYS A 38 -11.52 -8.59 -15.20
N LEU A 39 -12.00 -9.78 -15.52
CA LEU A 39 -11.22 -10.90 -16.07
C LEU A 39 -11.81 -11.37 -17.39
N ARG A 40 -11.04 -12.16 -18.13
CA ARG A 40 -11.50 -12.87 -19.32
C ARG A 40 -11.28 -14.37 -19.16
N PRO A 41 -12.10 -15.22 -19.78
CA PRO A 41 -11.95 -16.67 -19.68
C PRO A 41 -10.58 -17.18 -20.15
N LYS A 42 -10.03 -16.52 -21.20
CA LYS A 42 -8.70 -16.79 -21.75
C LYS A 42 -7.72 -15.72 -21.26
N ILE A 43 -7.37 -15.79 -19.99
CA ILE A 43 -6.37 -14.93 -19.40
C ILE A 43 -4.99 -15.59 -19.46
N ASP A 44 -3.96 -14.81 -19.73
CA ASP A 44 -2.57 -15.26 -19.63
C ASP A 44 -2.16 -15.48 -18.17
N SER A 45 -1.22 -16.39 -17.95
CA SER A 45 -0.76 -16.75 -16.60
C SER A 45 -0.20 -15.56 -15.84
N HIS A 46 0.61 -14.74 -16.48
CA HIS A 46 1.20 -13.53 -15.88
C HIS A 46 0.13 -12.48 -15.51
N ASP A 47 -0.84 -12.24 -16.41
CA ASP A 47 -1.95 -11.28 -16.11
C ASP A 47 -2.86 -11.82 -14.99
N TYR A 48 -3.07 -13.14 -14.94
CA TYR A 48 -3.79 -13.77 -13.84
C TYR A 48 -3.11 -13.53 -12.49
N GLU A 49 -1.79 -13.76 -12.39
CA GLU A 49 -1.03 -13.55 -11.15
C GLU A 49 -1.05 -12.09 -10.72
N THR A 50 -0.89 -11.17 -11.67
CA THR A 50 -0.99 -9.73 -11.40
C THR A 50 -2.34 -9.36 -10.82
N LYS A 51 -3.42 -9.84 -11.42
CA LYS A 51 -4.80 -9.56 -10.96
C LYS A 51 -5.12 -10.26 -9.65
N LYS A 52 -4.63 -11.48 -9.44
CA LYS A 52 -4.69 -12.17 -8.14
C LYS A 52 -4.03 -11.33 -7.05
N GLY A 53 -2.82 -10.81 -7.30
CA GLY A 53 -2.12 -9.93 -6.36
C GLY A 53 -2.91 -8.66 -6.02
N HIS A 54 -3.63 -8.09 -6.98
CA HIS A 54 -4.52 -6.96 -6.72
C HIS A 54 -5.72 -7.34 -5.85
N VAL A 55 -6.35 -8.49 -6.09
CA VAL A 55 -7.46 -9.01 -5.29
C VAL A 55 -7.02 -9.24 -3.84
N VAL A 56 -5.90 -9.92 -3.64
CA VAL A 56 -5.31 -10.14 -2.31
C VAL A 56 -5.05 -8.81 -1.58
N ARG A 57 -4.48 -7.82 -2.28
CA ARG A 57 -4.24 -6.50 -1.71
C ARG A 57 -5.53 -5.79 -1.28
N PHE A 58 -6.60 -5.90 -2.06
CA PHE A 58 -7.90 -5.30 -1.71
C PHE A 58 -8.55 -6.02 -0.52
N LEU A 59 -8.50 -7.33 -0.47
CA LEU A 59 -9.01 -8.12 0.65
C LEU A 59 -8.23 -7.84 1.94
N LYS A 60 -6.90 -7.76 1.88
CA LYS A 60 -6.06 -7.34 3.01
C LYS A 60 -6.35 -5.92 3.49
N ALA A 61 -6.75 -5.02 2.59
CA ALA A 61 -7.21 -3.68 2.96
C ALA A 61 -8.63 -3.64 3.57
N GLY A 62 -9.33 -4.77 3.63
CA GLY A 62 -10.68 -4.90 4.18
C GLY A 62 -11.78 -4.42 3.22
N ASP A 63 -11.50 -4.34 1.92
CA ASP A 63 -12.49 -4.01 0.90
C ASP A 63 -13.07 -5.29 0.28
N LYS A 64 -14.36 -5.24 -0.10
CA LYS A 64 -15.00 -6.32 -0.88
C LYS A 64 -14.56 -6.25 -2.33
N VAL A 65 -14.41 -7.41 -2.97
CA VAL A 65 -14.01 -7.49 -4.39
C VAL A 65 -15.08 -8.19 -5.20
N LYS A 66 -15.64 -7.45 -6.16
CA LYS A 66 -16.54 -7.98 -7.18
C LYS A 66 -15.71 -8.38 -8.39
N ILE A 67 -15.71 -9.66 -8.71
CA ILE A 67 -15.00 -10.20 -9.87
C ILE A 67 -16.00 -10.42 -10.98
N THR A 68 -15.70 -9.83 -12.14
CA THR A 68 -16.54 -9.89 -13.34
C THR A 68 -15.76 -10.57 -14.46
N ILE A 69 -16.23 -11.72 -14.94
CA ILE A 69 -15.71 -12.35 -16.15
C ILE A 69 -16.57 -11.91 -17.32
N MET A 70 -15.93 -11.32 -18.32
CA MET A 70 -16.59 -10.86 -19.53
C MET A 70 -16.37 -11.88 -20.66
N PHE A 71 -17.45 -12.54 -21.11
CA PHE A 71 -17.43 -13.45 -22.26
C PHE A 71 -17.59 -12.70 -23.58
N ARG A 72 -16.86 -13.13 -24.60
CA ARG A 72 -16.99 -12.62 -25.98
C ARG A 72 -17.58 -13.66 -26.90
N GLY A 73 -18.59 -13.26 -27.67
CA GLY A 73 -19.17 -14.08 -28.75
C GLY A 73 -19.39 -15.55 -28.36
N ARG A 74 -18.64 -16.44 -28.97
CA ARG A 74 -18.76 -17.90 -28.76
C ARG A 74 -18.35 -18.38 -27.37
N GLU A 75 -17.66 -17.56 -26.58
CA GLU A 75 -17.24 -17.93 -25.21
C GLU A 75 -18.45 -18.06 -24.28
N GLN A 76 -19.55 -17.39 -24.57
CA GLN A 76 -20.82 -17.51 -23.82
C GLN A 76 -21.41 -18.95 -23.85
N SER A 77 -21.12 -19.70 -24.90
CA SER A 77 -21.56 -21.11 -25.01
C SER A 77 -20.78 -22.05 -24.07
N ARG A 78 -19.70 -21.56 -23.44
CA ARG A 78 -18.86 -22.34 -22.54
C ARG A 78 -18.64 -21.59 -21.20
N PRO A 79 -19.69 -21.41 -20.40
CA PRO A 79 -19.60 -20.70 -19.12
C PRO A 79 -18.70 -21.41 -18.10
N GLU A 80 -18.48 -22.71 -18.28
CA GLU A 80 -17.64 -23.56 -17.43
C GLU A 80 -16.21 -23.02 -17.30
N LEU A 81 -15.64 -22.44 -18.37
CA LEU A 81 -14.30 -21.87 -18.35
C LEU A 81 -14.23 -20.68 -17.38
N GLY A 82 -15.26 -19.85 -17.37
CA GLY A 82 -15.36 -18.76 -16.41
C GLY A 82 -15.55 -19.26 -14.97
N PHE A 83 -16.43 -20.24 -14.79
CA PHE A 83 -16.67 -20.84 -13.48
C PHE A 83 -15.39 -21.45 -12.89
N ASN A 84 -14.65 -22.23 -13.69
CA ASN A 84 -13.40 -22.84 -13.25
C ASN A 84 -12.33 -21.79 -12.90
N LEU A 85 -12.26 -20.69 -13.67
CA LEU A 85 -11.35 -19.58 -13.38
C LEU A 85 -11.71 -18.87 -12.05
N LEU A 86 -13.00 -18.64 -11.81
CA LEU A 86 -13.47 -18.03 -10.55
C LEU A 86 -13.23 -18.96 -9.35
N LYS A 87 -13.47 -20.26 -9.53
CA LYS A 87 -13.19 -21.27 -8.49
C LYS A 87 -11.72 -21.30 -8.16
N LYS A 88 -10.85 -21.39 -9.17
CA LYS A 88 -9.39 -21.34 -8.98
C LYS A 88 -8.96 -20.08 -8.21
N LEU A 89 -9.51 -18.92 -8.59
CA LEU A 89 -9.19 -17.67 -7.90
C LEU A 89 -9.69 -17.68 -6.44
N ALA A 90 -10.88 -18.22 -6.19
CA ALA A 90 -11.40 -18.35 -4.82
C ALA A 90 -10.53 -19.27 -3.97
N ASP A 91 -10.10 -20.42 -4.51
CA ASP A 91 -9.20 -21.36 -3.84
C ASP A 91 -7.83 -20.72 -3.54
N ASP A 92 -7.32 -19.93 -4.48
CA ASP A 92 -6.06 -19.20 -4.33
C ASP A 92 -6.08 -18.06 -3.27
N VAL A 93 -7.25 -17.59 -2.89
CA VAL A 93 -7.44 -16.43 -2.00
C VAL A 93 -8.16 -16.80 -0.70
N VAL A 94 -8.33 -18.10 -0.41
CA VAL A 94 -9.02 -18.62 0.80
C VAL A 94 -8.42 -18.04 2.10
N GLU A 95 -7.11 -17.81 2.16
CA GLU A 95 -6.44 -17.26 3.34
C GLU A 95 -6.88 -15.82 3.68
N ASP A 96 -7.15 -15.01 2.64
CA ASP A 96 -7.41 -13.57 2.79
C ASP A 96 -8.90 -13.21 2.73
N GLY A 97 -9.73 -14.11 2.17
CA GLY A 97 -11.15 -13.83 1.97
C GLY A 97 -12.00 -15.08 1.79
N PHE A 98 -13.31 -14.89 1.80
CA PHE A 98 -14.30 -15.93 1.56
C PHE A 98 -15.31 -15.51 0.49
N ILE A 99 -15.98 -16.50 -0.10
CA ILE A 99 -17.01 -16.28 -1.12
C ILE A 99 -18.28 -15.79 -0.43
N GLU A 100 -18.63 -14.52 -0.63
CA GLU A 100 -19.91 -13.95 -0.16
C GLU A 100 -21.05 -14.29 -1.14
N SER A 101 -20.79 -14.20 -2.44
CA SER A 101 -21.73 -14.57 -3.48
C SER A 101 -21.07 -15.53 -4.46
N ALA A 102 -21.64 -16.71 -4.61
CA ALA A 102 -21.18 -17.73 -5.54
C ALA A 102 -21.18 -17.22 -7.00
N PRO A 103 -20.35 -17.80 -7.87
CA PRO A 103 -20.33 -17.46 -9.28
C PRO A 103 -21.73 -17.56 -9.90
N LYS A 104 -22.22 -16.45 -10.42
CA LYS A 104 -23.54 -16.36 -11.07
C LYS A 104 -23.39 -15.72 -12.44
N GLN A 105 -24.03 -16.31 -13.45
CA GLN A 105 -24.08 -15.73 -14.77
C GLN A 105 -25.12 -14.61 -14.83
N ASP A 106 -24.71 -13.45 -15.30
CA ASP A 106 -25.53 -12.27 -15.52
C ASP A 106 -25.33 -11.79 -16.96
N GLY A 107 -26.22 -12.21 -17.82
CA GLY A 107 -26.15 -11.94 -19.26
C GLY A 107 -24.84 -12.44 -19.89
N ARG A 108 -24.03 -11.50 -20.38
CA ARG A 108 -22.72 -11.77 -21.02
C ARG A 108 -21.57 -11.86 -20.02
N ASN A 109 -21.85 -11.72 -18.74
CA ASN A 109 -20.85 -11.70 -17.72
C ASN A 109 -21.11 -12.78 -16.67
N MET A 110 -20.07 -13.18 -15.98
CA MET A 110 -20.19 -13.99 -14.77
C MET A 110 -19.62 -13.21 -13.61
N LEU A 111 -20.38 -13.15 -12.52
CA LEU A 111 -20.07 -12.35 -11.36
C LEU A 111 -19.83 -13.24 -10.14
N MET A 112 -18.84 -12.88 -9.33
CA MET A 112 -18.57 -13.45 -8.03
C MET A 112 -18.18 -12.31 -7.07
N VAL A 113 -18.61 -12.39 -5.82
CA VAL A 113 -18.22 -11.42 -4.79
C VAL A 113 -17.42 -12.13 -3.72
N LEU A 114 -16.25 -11.61 -3.47
CA LEU A 114 -15.37 -12.00 -2.36
C LEU A 114 -15.44 -10.97 -1.25
N SER A 115 -15.55 -11.45 -0.02
CA SER A 115 -15.52 -10.62 1.18
C SER A 115 -14.24 -10.88 1.96
N PRO A 116 -13.63 -9.86 2.57
CA PRO A 116 -12.43 -10.03 3.36
C PRO A 116 -12.75 -10.77 4.67
N THR A 117 -11.84 -11.61 5.13
CA THR A 117 -11.95 -12.28 6.43
C THR A 117 -11.80 -11.29 7.59
N ARG A 118 -10.99 -10.23 7.39
CA ARG A 118 -10.69 -9.21 8.40
C ARG A 118 -11.51 -7.94 8.17
N LYS A 119 -11.92 -7.29 9.25
CA LYS A 119 -12.60 -6.00 9.17
C LYS A 119 -11.63 -4.90 8.74
N LYS A 120 -12.11 -3.94 7.97
CA LYS A 120 -11.32 -2.81 7.46
C LYS A 120 -10.66 -1.97 8.56
N THR A 121 -11.28 -1.88 9.74
CA THR A 121 -10.72 -1.19 10.90
C THR A 121 -9.46 -1.86 11.42
N GLU A 122 -9.46 -3.19 11.53
CA GLU A 122 -8.33 -3.99 11.98
C GLU A 122 -7.19 -3.95 10.96
N ALA A 123 -7.53 -4.09 9.67
CA ALA A 123 -6.56 -3.98 8.59
C ALA A 123 -5.85 -2.60 8.55
N ARG A 124 -6.58 -1.51 8.83
CA ARG A 124 -5.97 -0.17 8.93
C ARG A 124 -4.98 -0.04 10.08
N VAL A 125 -5.35 -0.55 11.24
CA VAL A 125 -4.48 -0.51 12.43
C VAL A 125 -3.17 -1.28 12.16
N GLU A 126 -3.26 -2.47 11.56
CA GLU A 126 -2.07 -3.25 11.18
C GLU A 126 -1.18 -2.52 10.17
N VAL A 127 -1.79 -1.93 9.14
CA VAL A 127 -1.04 -1.16 8.12
C VAL A 127 -0.37 0.07 8.72
N GLU A 128 -1.05 0.79 9.62
CA GLU A 128 -0.46 1.94 10.32
C GLU A 128 0.66 1.50 11.27
N ALA A 129 0.49 0.41 12.00
CA ALA A 129 1.53 -0.17 12.87
C ALA A 129 2.75 -0.63 12.05
N ALA A 130 2.54 -1.34 10.94
CA ALA A 130 3.61 -1.76 10.05
C ALA A 130 4.34 -0.57 9.38
N LYS A 131 3.61 0.49 9.04
CA LYS A 131 4.19 1.72 8.49
C LYS A 131 5.01 2.47 9.54
N ALA A 132 4.52 2.53 10.77
CA ALA A 132 5.24 3.14 11.89
C ALA A 132 6.53 2.37 12.21
N ALA A 133 6.48 1.03 12.24
CA ALA A 133 7.65 0.18 12.45
C ALA A 133 8.72 0.38 11.36
N ARG A 134 8.31 0.39 10.08
CA ARG A 134 9.22 0.67 8.96
C ARG A 134 9.79 2.09 8.98
N ALA A 135 9.03 3.07 9.47
CA ALA A 135 9.51 4.44 9.61
C ALA A 135 10.55 4.55 10.74
N ALA A 136 10.33 3.84 11.85
CA ALA A 136 11.29 3.76 12.94
C ALA A 136 12.61 3.10 12.50
N GLU A 137 12.54 1.97 11.82
CA GLU A 137 13.71 1.27 11.27
C GLU A 137 14.50 2.12 10.28
N ARG A 138 13.81 2.87 9.41
CA ARG A 138 14.47 3.81 8.49
C ARG A 138 15.14 4.97 9.22
N ALA A 139 14.54 5.46 10.31
CA ALA A 139 15.12 6.52 11.12
C ALA A 139 16.39 6.02 11.85
N GLU A 140 16.36 4.82 12.42
CA GLU A 140 17.52 4.18 13.05
C GLU A 140 18.67 3.98 12.05
N ASN A 141 18.36 3.45 10.86
CA ASN A 141 19.38 3.25 9.82
C ASN A 141 19.98 4.59 9.35
N ALA A 142 19.14 5.63 9.19
CA ALA A 142 19.63 6.95 8.80
C ALA A 142 20.49 7.61 9.89
N GLU A 143 20.18 7.38 11.17
CA GLU A 143 21.05 7.83 12.28
C GLU A 143 22.37 7.05 12.33
N ALA A 144 22.33 5.74 12.11
CA ALA A 144 23.54 4.92 12.05
C ALA A 144 24.46 5.34 10.88
N GLU A 145 23.88 5.61 9.70
CA GLU A 145 24.65 6.15 8.56
C GLU A 145 25.25 7.52 8.84
N ARG A 146 24.51 8.41 9.50
CA ARG A 146 25.04 9.71 9.91
C ARG A 146 26.22 9.60 10.88
N ARG A 147 26.12 8.72 11.89
CA ARG A 147 27.21 8.46 12.84
C ARG A 147 28.44 7.92 12.13
N GLN A 148 28.28 6.96 11.22
CA GLN A 148 29.38 6.43 10.42
C GLN A 148 30.03 7.50 9.54
N GLN A 149 29.24 8.37 8.91
CA GLN A 149 29.76 9.48 8.11
C GLN A 149 30.51 10.51 8.96
N GLU A 150 30.04 10.80 10.17
CA GLU A 150 30.72 11.68 11.12
C GLU A 150 32.07 11.09 11.58
N GLU A 151 32.11 9.81 11.92
CA GLU A 151 33.33 9.10 12.25
C GLU A 151 34.33 9.08 11.10
N LEU A 152 33.87 8.83 9.87
CA LEU A 152 34.74 8.87 8.69
C LEU A 152 35.29 10.28 8.41
N ARG A 153 34.48 11.33 8.62
CA ARG A 153 34.93 12.71 8.50
C ARG A 153 35.97 13.06 9.59
N ALA A 154 35.71 12.70 10.83
CA ALA A 154 36.64 12.90 11.92
C ALA A 154 37.96 12.15 11.70
N ALA A 155 37.90 10.91 11.20
CA ALA A 155 39.08 10.12 10.85
C ALA A 155 39.87 10.71 9.66
N HIS A 156 39.19 11.36 8.71
CA HIS A 156 39.82 12.02 7.58
C HIS A 156 40.50 13.34 8.02
N GLU A 157 39.86 14.10 8.90
CA GLU A 157 40.45 15.33 9.48
C GLU A 157 41.63 15.07 10.43
N ALA A 158 41.61 13.89 11.11
CA ALA A 158 42.70 13.47 12.00
C ALA A 158 43.96 12.96 11.26
N LYS A 159 43.92 12.74 9.95
CA LYS A 159 45.11 12.40 9.14
C LYS A 159 45.92 13.68 8.91
N PRO A 160 47.16 13.79 9.47
CA PRO A 160 48.02 14.93 9.21
C PRO A 160 48.32 15.00 7.71
N GLU A 161 48.09 16.15 7.11
CA GLU A 161 48.55 16.45 5.74
C GLU A 161 50.07 16.24 5.69
N THR A 162 50.51 15.16 5.12
CA THR A 162 51.90 15.02 4.73
C THR A 162 52.15 16.04 3.61
N LYS A 163 52.71 17.20 4.02
CA LYS A 163 53.24 18.21 3.10
C LYS A 163 54.12 17.51 2.10
N LYS A 164 53.65 17.36 0.85
CA LYS A 164 54.52 17.02 -0.29
C LYS A 164 55.62 18.05 -0.32
N LYS A 165 56.83 17.66 0.10
CA LYS A 165 58.05 18.42 -0.19
C LYS A 165 58.16 18.59 -1.70
N ARG A 166 57.95 19.81 -2.16
CA ARG A 166 58.35 20.22 -3.52
C ARG A 166 59.86 20.00 -3.61
N GLY A 167 60.30 19.06 -4.42
CA GLY A 167 61.72 18.97 -4.82
C GLY A 167 62.15 20.23 -5.57
N PRO A 168 63.43 20.55 -5.49
CA PRO A 168 63.96 21.73 -6.16
C PRO A 168 63.73 21.63 -7.69
N ALA A 169 63.22 22.71 -8.26
CA ALA A 169 63.05 22.87 -9.71
C ALA A 169 64.44 22.82 -10.39
N ASP A 170 64.58 21.86 -11.30
CA ASP A 170 65.64 21.93 -12.30
C ASP A 170 65.35 23.08 -13.25
N ASN A 171 66.10 24.17 -13.04
CA ASN A 171 66.35 25.17 -14.06
C ASN A 171 67.19 24.53 -15.14
N MET A 172 66.61 24.26 -16.27
CA MET A 172 67.34 23.98 -17.50
C MET A 172 66.86 24.99 -18.53
N ASP A 173 67.65 26.05 -18.67
CA ASP A 173 67.58 27.00 -19.77
C ASP A 173 67.96 26.28 -21.05
N PRO A 174 67.22 26.45 -22.13
CA PRO A 174 67.65 26.12 -23.48
C PRO A 174 67.94 27.40 -24.26
N ASP A 175 69.01 28.09 -23.96
CA ASP A 175 69.69 28.91 -24.88
C ASP A 175 70.93 28.18 -25.37
N ILE A 176 71.00 27.81 -26.62
CA ILE A 176 72.19 27.87 -27.51
C ILE A 176 71.74 27.67 -28.94
N ASP A 177 71.93 28.73 -29.69
CA ASP A 177 72.10 28.94 -31.14
C ASP A 177 72.56 27.70 -31.93
N LEU A 178 71.95 27.53 -33.09
CA LEU A 178 72.50 27.63 -34.49
C LEU A 178 71.45 27.11 -35.47
#